data_f0088b76e8d9475d130c6d4936f4428f
#
_entry.id   f0088b76e8d9475d130c6d4936f4428f
#
_cell.length_a   1.000
_cell.length_b   1.000
_cell.length_c   1.000
_cell.angle_alpha   90.00
_cell.angle_beta   90.00
_cell.angle_gamma   90.00
#
_symmetry.space_group_name_H-M   'P 1'
#
loop_
_entity.id
_entity.type
_entity.pdbx_description
1 polymer ?
#
loop_
_entity_poly.entity_id
_entity_poly.type
_entity_poly.pdbx_seq_one_letter_code
_entity_poly.pdbx_strand_id
1 'polypeptide(L)'
;RSTRVRSSAASDVYKRQVVNLANAKCSLGFTEALLRGIGCNWLVCLAVFAAAASTETIGKIAALWFPTMAFVALGMEHCIANMFFIPLGILTGTDPRYIALVEAGKAAALKADFYSFAVGNLIPVTIGNIIGGSVLVGMLYLAANIKKA
;
A
#
# COMPACT_ATOMS: atom_id res chain seq x y z
N ARG A 1 -9.63 -28.67 -22.53
CA ARG A 1 -8.32 -28.00 -22.80
C ARG A 1 -8.41 -26.46 -22.68
N SER A 2 -9.57 -25.82 -22.98
CA SER A 2 -9.71 -24.35 -22.98
C SER A 2 -9.73 -23.72 -21.58
N THR A 3 -10.37 -24.34 -20.58
CA THR A 3 -10.46 -23.81 -19.20
C THR A 3 -9.11 -23.80 -18.48
N ARG A 4 -8.29 -24.80 -18.67
CA ARG A 4 -6.96 -24.90 -18.07
C ARG A 4 -6.01 -23.83 -18.63
N VAL A 5 -6.10 -23.53 -19.92
CA VAL A 5 -5.27 -22.47 -20.55
C VAL A 5 -5.71 -21.08 -20.08
N ARG A 6 -7.02 -20.84 -19.90
CA ARG A 6 -7.55 -19.58 -19.37
C ARG A 6 -7.14 -19.35 -17.91
N SER A 7 -7.18 -20.38 -17.06
CA SER A 7 -6.76 -20.28 -15.67
C SER A 7 -5.24 -20.04 -15.51
N SER A 8 -4.41 -20.65 -16.36
CA SER A 8 -2.97 -20.39 -16.35
C SER A 8 -2.65 -18.95 -16.81
N ALA A 9 -3.27 -18.47 -17.88
CA ALA A 9 -3.07 -17.12 -18.37
C ALA A 9 -3.50 -16.05 -17.33
N ALA A 10 -4.62 -16.25 -16.65
CA ALA A 10 -5.05 -15.37 -15.56
C ALA A 10 -4.04 -15.38 -14.39
N SER A 11 -3.57 -16.56 -13.99
CA SER A 11 -2.52 -16.70 -12.96
C SER A 11 -1.24 -15.95 -13.34
N ASP A 12 -0.82 -16.01 -14.61
CA ASP A 12 0.39 -15.34 -15.07
C ASP A 12 0.23 -13.81 -15.09
N VAL A 13 -0.97 -13.29 -15.35
CA VAL A 13 -1.28 -11.86 -15.22
C VAL A 13 -1.12 -11.39 -13.78
N TYR A 14 -1.72 -12.10 -12.81
CA TYR A 14 -1.60 -11.76 -11.39
C TYR A 14 -0.16 -11.81 -10.89
N LYS A 15 0.61 -12.83 -11.26
CA LYS A 15 2.03 -12.94 -10.90
C LYS A 15 2.83 -11.73 -11.39
N ARG A 16 2.63 -11.31 -12.63
CA ARG A 16 3.27 -10.12 -13.19
C ARG A 16 2.89 -8.84 -12.45
N GLN A 17 1.60 -8.68 -12.13
CA GLN A 17 1.12 -7.50 -11.38
C GLN A 17 1.75 -7.41 -10.00
N VAL A 18 1.80 -8.53 -9.25
CA VAL A 18 2.34 -8.56 -7.90
C VAL A 18 3.85 -8.27 -7.89
N VAL A 19 4.63 -8.85 -8.81
CA VAL A 19 6.07 -8.57 -8.92
C VAL A 19 6.34 -7.13 -9.36
N ASN A 20 5.59 -6.63 -10.33
CA ASN A 20 5.71 -5.24 -10.77
C ASN A 20 5.38 -4.25 -9.64
N LEU A 21 4.37 -4.55 -8.84
CA LEU A 21 4.01 -3.74 -7.68
C LEU A 21 5.13 -3.72 -6.64
N ALA A 22 5.73 -4.86 -6.31
CA ALA A 22 6.85 -4.94 -5.39
C ALA A 22 8.07 -4.16 -5.92
N ASN A 23 8.41 -4.33 -7.19
CA ASN A 23 9.48 -3.58 -7.84
C ASN A 23 9.25 -2.07 -7.78
N ALA A 24 8.04 -1.61 -8.12
CA ALA A 24 7.69 -0.20 -8.09
C ALA A 24 7.79 0.40 -6.68
N LYS A 25 7.29 -0.30 -5.67
CA LYS A 25 7.34 0.15 -4.27
C LYS A 25 8.76 0.18 -3.71
N CYS A 26 9.59 -0.79 -4.03
CA CYS A 26 10.99 -0.84 -3.60
C CYS A 26 11.91 0.13 -4.39
N SER A 27 11.45 0.68 -5.51
CA SER A 27 12.20 1.66 -6.30
C SER A 27 11.96 3.11 -5.89
N LEU A 28 11.06 3.38 -4.95
CA LEU A 28 10.78 4.73 -4.46
C LEU A 28 11.99 5.32 -3.73
N GLY A 29 12.28 6.59 -3.97
CA GLY A 29 13.25 7.33 -3.18
C GLY A 29 12.72 7.58 -1.75
N PHE A 30 13.63 7.76 -0.79
CA PHE A 30 13.28 7.96 0.63
C PHE A 30 12.24 9.07 0.83
N THR A 31 12.47 10.25 0.25
CA THR A 31 11.58 11.41 0.40
C THR A 31 10.20 11.13 -0.21
N GLU A 32 10.16 10.47 -1.37
CA GLU A 32 8.91 10.13 -2.03
C GLU A 32 8.09 9.13 -1.20
N ALA A 33 8.73 8.07 -0.71
CA ALA A 33 8.11 7.07 0.14
C ALA A 33 7.59 7.70 1.46
N LEU A 34 8.36 8.61 2.07
CA LEU A 34 7.98 9.36 3.27
C LEU A 34 6.74 10.22 3.02
N LEU A 35 6.75 11.05 1.97
CA LEU A 35 5.64 11.97 1.66
C LEU A 35 4.37 11.22 1.29
N ARG A 36 4.48 10.15 0.50
CA ARG A 36 3.36 9.26 0.19
C ARG A 36 2.81 8.57 1.45
N GLY A 37 3.68 8.23 2.38
CA GLY A 37 3.30 7.70 3.70
C GLY A 37 2.53 8.72 4.54
N ILE A 38 2.98 9.97 4.61
CA ILE A 38 2.31 11.05 5.34
C ILE A 38 0.87 11.23 4.82
N GLY A 39 0.73 11.39 3.50
CA GLY A 39 -0.59 11.57 2.88
C GLY A 39 -1.52 10.38 3.08
N CYS A 40 -0.99 9.17 3.01
CA CYS A 40 -1.78 7.95 3.22
C CYS A 40 -2.42 7.93 4.60
N ASN A 41 -1.63 8.00 5.65
CA ASN A 41 -2.15 7.84 7.00
C ASN A 41 -2.92 9.08 7.50
N TRP A 42 -2.66 10.24 6.92
CA TRP A 42 -3.52 11.40 7.10
C TRP A 42 -4.96 11.09 6.67
N LEU A 43 -5.16 10.57 5.45
CA LEU A 43 -6.48 10.19 4.94
C LEU A 43 -7.11 9.04 5.74
N VAL A 44 -6.31 8.02 6.11
CA VAL A 44 -6.79 6.88 6.90
C VAL A 44 -7.30 7.33 8.27
N CYS A 45 -6.56 8.17 8.98
CA CYS A 45 -6.98 8.67 10.28
C CYS A 45 -8.20 9.57 10.18
N LEU A 46 -8.30 10.45 9.17
CA LEU A 46 -9.50 11.24 8.92
C LEU A 46 -10.73 10.35 8.65
N ALA A 47 -10.56 9.28 7.87
CA ALA A 47 -11.62 8.30 7.62
C ALA A 47 -12.14 7.67 8.92
N VAL A 48 -11.23 7.23 9.80
CA VAL A 48 -11.58 6.64 11.09
C VAL A 48 -12.31 7.64 11.99
N PHE A 49 -11.84 8.89 12.08
CA PHE A 49 -12.51 9.94 12.85
C PHE A 49 -13.90 10.27 12.30
N ALA A 50 -14.03 10.39 10.98
CA ALA A 50 -15.32 10.65 10.35
C ALA A 50 -16.31 9.49 10.58
N ALA A 51 -15.83 8.25 10.51
CA ALA A 51 -16.64 7.06 10.81
C ALA A 51 -17.06 6.99 12.29
N ALA A 52 -16.17 7.39 13.21
CA ALA A 52 -16.48 7.44 14.65
C ALA A 52 -17.52 8.53 14.98
N ALA A 53 -17.52 9.63 14.23
CA ALA A 53 -18.52 10.71 14.40
C ALA A 53 -19.90 10.38 13.83
N SER A 54 -20.00 9.38 12.95
CA SER A 54 -21.28 8.96 12.36
C SER A 54 -22.03 7.99 13.29
N THR A 55 -23.34 8.19 13.45
CA THR A 55 -24.24 7.28 14.18
C THR A 55 -24.83 6.21 13.26
N GLU A 56 -24.94 6.50 11.98
CA GLU A 56 -25.54 5.65 10.97
C GLU A 56 -24.51 4.70 10.32
N THR A 57 -24.89 3.43 10.10
CA THR A 57 -24.02 2.45 9.43
C THR A 57 -23.62 2.89 8.02
N ILE A 58 -24.55 3.42 7.26
CA ILE A 58 -24.30 3.95 5.91
C ILE A 58 -23.28 5.10 5.95
N GLY A 59 -23.44 6.01 6.93
CA GLY A 59 -22.51 7.11 7.14
C GLY A 59 -21.09 6.63 7.47
N LYS A 60 -20.95 5.59 8.31
CA LYS A 60 -19.65 4.97 8.61
C LYS A 60 -19.01 4.36 7.36
N ILE A 61 -19.79 3.63 6.57
CA ILE A 61 -19.30 3.03 5.32
C ILE A 61 -18.80 4.12 4.36
N ALA A 62 -19.59 5.16 4.13
CA ALA A 62 -19.21 6.27 3.25
C ALA A 62 -17.95 7.00 3.75
N ALA A 63 -17.88 7.26 5.06
CA ALA A 63 -16.72 7.92 5.69
C ALA A 63 -15.41 7.13 5.52
N LEU A 64 -15.47 5.81 5.56
CA LEU A 64 -14.31 4.95 5.33
C LEU A 64 -13.99 4.76 3.85
N TRP A 65 -15.02 4.64 3.00
CA TRP A 65 -14.86 4.30 1.60
C TRP A 65 -14.10 5.36 0.80
N PHE A 66 -14.54 6.61 0.86
CA PHE A 66 -13.98 7.67 0.01
C PHE A 66 -12.50 7.97 0.30
N PRO A 67 -12.05 8.19 1.55
CA PRO A 67 -10.64 8.44 1.80
C PRO A 67 -9.76 7.20 1.53
N THR A 68 -10.29 5.99 1.79
CA THR A 68 -9.58 4.75 1.49
C THR A 68 -9.36 4.58 -0.02
N MET A 69 -10.41 4.80 -0.81
CA MET A 69 -10.30 4.79 -2.26
C MET A 69 -9.34 5.87 -2.77
N ALA A 70 -9.39 7.06 -2.19
CA ALA A 70 -8.54 8.18 -2.59
C ALA A 70 -7.05 7.87 -2.37
N PHE A 71 -6.63 7.38 -1.19
CA PHE A 71 -5.21 7.10 -0.96
C PHE A 71 -4.68 5.96 -1.85
N VAL A 72 -5.52 4.98 -2.17
CA VAL A 72 -5.14 3.89 -3.11
C VAL A 72 -5.01 4.45 -4.53
N ALA A 73 -5.99 5.22 -5.00
CA ALA A 73 -5.99 5.80 -6.34
C ALA A 73 -4.83 6.78 -6.58
N LEU A 74 -4.44 7.53 -5.54
CA LEU A 74 -3.30 8.45 -5.58
C LEU A 74 -1.93 7.75 -5.46
N GLY A 75 -1.90 6.43 -5.31
CA GLY A 75 -0.67 5.66 -5.17
C GLY A 75 0.11 6.01 -3.89
N MET A 76 -0.59 6.33 -2.81
CA MET A 76 0.03 6.59 -1.51
C MET A 76 0.53 5.30 -0.86
N GLU A 77 1.46 5.44 0.10
CA GLU A 77 2.16 4.32 0.69
C GLU A 77 1.65 4.00 2.11
N HIS A 78 1.20 2.76 2.29
CA HIS A 78 0.70 2.25 3.58
C HIS A 78 1.63 1.14 4.09
N CYS A 79 2.29 1.32 5.23
CA CYS A 79 3.27 0.37 5.75
C CYS A 79 2.68 -1.04 5.96
N ILE A 80 1.48 -1.15 6.51
CA ILE A 80 0.83 -2.46 6.73
C ILE A 80 0.48 -3.16 5.42
N ALA A 81 -0.02 -2.42 4.43
CA ALA A 81 -0.28 -2.99 3.11
C ALA A 81 1.01 -3.43 2.41
N ASN A 82 2.09 -2.67 2.58
CA ASN A 82 3.39 -3.00 2.00
C ASN A 82 4.01 -4.24 2.64
N MET A 83 3.76 -4.52 3.93
CA MET A 83 4.14 -5.77 4.60
C MET A 83 3.50 -7.01 3.98
N PHE A 84 2.41 -6.86 3.24
CA PHE A 84 1.80 -7.94 2.48
C PHE A 84 2.27 -7.95 1.02
N PHE A 85 2.14 -6.82 0.32
CA PHE A 85 2.35 -6.78 -1.13
C PHE A 85 3.81 -7.00 -1.54
N ILE A 86 4.77 -6.43 -0.81
CA ILE A 86 6.18 -6.53 -1.20
C ILE A 86 6.73 -7.94 -0.96
N PRO A 87 6.58 -8.56 0.22
CA PRO A 87 6.97 -9.95 0.42
C PRO A 87 6.28 -10.93 -0.54
N LEU A 88 4.98 -10.73 -0.80
CA LEU A 88 4.26 -11.54 -1.79
C LEU A 88 4.89 -11.43 -3.19
N GLY A 89 5.28 -10.21 -3.59
CA GLY A 89 5.97 -9.98 -4.86
C GLY A 89 7.33 -10.65 -4.92
N ILE A 90 8.12 -10.56 -3.85
CA ILE A 90 9.43 -11.21 -3.75
C ILE A 90 9.28 -12.74 -3.86
N LEU A 91 8.39 -13.34 -3.08
CA LEU A 91 8.12 -14.78 -3.11
C LEU A 91 7.58 -15.23 -4.46
N THR A 92 6.72 -14.44 -5.10
CA THR A 92 6.21 -14.73 -6.44
C THR A 92 7.31 -14.66 -7.49
N GLY A 93 8.20 -13.68 -7.38
CA GLY A 93 9.30 -13.47 -8.33
C GLY A 93 10.37 -14.58 -8.29
N THR A 94 10.45 -15.31 -7.18
CA THR A 94 11.33 -16.50 -7.03
C THR A 94 10.67 -17.82 -7.43
N ASP A 95 9.36 -17.81 -7.77
CA ASP A 95 8.67 -19.02 -8.26
C ASP A 95 9.24 -19.42 -9.63
N PRO A 96 9.63 -20.71 -9.83
CA PRO A 96 10.17 -21.19 -11.11
C PRO A 96 9.27 -20.91 -12.31
N ARG A 97 7.95 -20.90 -12.12
CA ARG A 97 6.98 -20.58 -13.17
C ARG A 97 7.04 -19.10 -13.57
N TYR A 98 7.35 -18.21 -12.63
CA TYR A 98 7.54 -16.80 -12.93
C TYR A 98 8.86 -16.56 -13.63
N ILE A 99 9.93 -17.20 -13.19
CA ILE A 99 11.25 -17.15 -13.81
C ILE A 99 11.15 -17.57 -15.28
N ALA A 100 10.44 -18.63 -15.59
CA ALA A 100 10.19 -19.06 -16.98
C ALA A 100 9.44 -18.01 -17.82
N LEU A 101 8.58 -17.18 -17.21
CA LEU A 101 7.93 -16.05 -17.90
C LEU A 101 8.93 -14.92 -18.19
N VAL A 102 9.86 -14.67 -17.28
CA VAL A 102 10.93 -13.67 -17.46
C VAL A 102 11.87 -14.09 -18.58
N GLU A 103 12.34 -15.33 -18.58
CA GLU A 103 13.20 -15.93 -19.62
C GLU A 103 12.54 -15.91 -21.00
N ALA A 104 11.23 -16.11 -21.05
CA ALA A 104 10.45 -16.01 -22.29
C ALA A 104 10.17 -14.55 -22.74
N GLY A 105 10.71 -13.54 -22.06
CA GLY A 105 10.48 -12.12 -22.37
C GLY A 105 9.05 -11.64 -22.11
N LYS A 106 8.25 -12.39 -21.33
CA LYS A 106 6.82 -12.11 -21.05
C LYS A 106 6.58 -11.40 -19.72
N ALA A 107 7.59 -11.27 -18.87
CA ALA A 107 7.50 -10.63 -17.57
C ALA A 107 8.79 -9.85 -17.24
N ALA A 108 8.66 -8.84 -16.37
CA ALA A 108 9.81 -8.12 -15.84
C ALA A 108 10.52 -8.94 -14.75
N ALA A 109 11.84 -8.86 -14.70
CA ALA A 109 12.62 -9.50 -13.65
C ALA A 109 12.28 -8.92 -12.27
N LEU A 110 12.35 -9.74 -11.23
CA LEU A 110 12.29 -9.29 -9.84
C LEU A 110 13.52 -8.43 -9.54
N LYS A 111 13.30 -7.22 -9.03
CA LYS A 111 14.33 -6.28 -8.55
C LYS A 111 14.22 -6.04 -7.05
N ALA A 112 13.01 -6.21 -6.49
CA ALA A 112 12.76 -6.07 -5.08
C ALA A 112 13.41 -7.21 -4.29
N ASP A 113 14.04 -6.87 -3.19
CA ASP A 113 14.60 -7.79 -2.22
C ASP A 113 14.20 -7.39 -0.79
N PHE A 114 14.53 -8.21 0.20
CA PHE A 114 14.17 -7.91 1.59
C PHE A 114 14.89 -6.70 2.16
N TYR A 115 16.05 -6.31 1.64
CA TYR A 115 16.75 -5.10 2.06
C TYR A 115 16.05 -3.85 1.52
N SER A 116 15.75 -3.79 0.24
CA SER A 116 14.99 -2.70 -0.37
C SER A 116 13.58 -2.58 0.20
N PHE A 117 12.95 -3.70 0.56
CA PHE A 117 11.69 -3.71 1.29
C PHE A 117 11.82 -3.07 2.66
N ALA A 118 12.74 -3.54 3.50
CA ALA A 118 12.85 -3.09 4.89
C ALA A 118 13.36 -1.65 4.98
N VAL A 119 14.47 -1.35 4.32
CA VAL A 119 15.18 -0.07 4.44
C VAL A 119 14.67 0.96 3.42
N GLY A 120 14.49 0.55 2.17
CA GLY A 120 14.07 1.44 1.10
C GLY A 120 12.60 1.86 1.16
N ASN A 121 11.72 0.97 1.62
CA ASN A 121 10.29 1.24 1.66
C ASN A 121 9.71 1.30 3.07
N LEU A 122 9.82 0.22 3.86
CA LEU A 122 9.08 0.09 5.10
C LEU A 122 9.45 1.17 6.13
N ILE A 123 10.73 1.49 6.30
CA ILE A 123 11.18 2.52 7.25
C ILE A 123 10.62 3.90 6.88
N PRO A 124 10.88 4.48 5.69
CA PRO A 124 10.38 5.80 5.36
C PRO A 124 8.85 5.87 5.34
N VAL A 125 8.17 4.83 4.86
CA VAL A 125 6.70 4.78 4.84
C VAL A 125 6.14 4.73 6.27
N THR A 126 6.74 3.94 7.17
CA THR A 126 6.29 3.88 8.57
C THR A 126 6.45 5.22 9.28
N ILE A 127 7.59 5.88 9.11
CA ILE A 127 7.80 7.23 9.63
C ILE A 127 6.76 8.19 9.07
N GLY A 128 6.53 8.15 7.77
CA GLY A 128 5.50 8.96 7.11
C GLY A 128 4.09 8.69 7.65
N ASN A 129 3.74 7.42 7.82
CA ASN A 129 2.43 7.05 8.36
C ASN A 129 2.26 7.55 9.81
N ILE A 130 3.30 7.48 10.66
CA ILE A 130 3.27 8.02 12.02
C ILE A 130 3.06 9.54 11.99
N ILE A 131 3.79 10.27 11.17
CA ILE A 131 3.65 11.72 11.03
C ILE A 131 2.23 12.07 10.55
N GLY A 132 1.74 11.43 9.49
CA GLY A 132 0.41 11.69 8.92
C GLY A 132 -0.72 11.44 9.91
N GLY A 133 -0.69 10.32 10.62
CA GLY A 133 -1.74 9.93 11.56
C GLY A 133 -1.60 10.60 12.92
N SER A 134 -0.43 10.54 13.54
CA SER A 134 -0.25 11.00 14.92
C SER A 134 -0.06 12.50 15.01
N VAL A 135 0.78 13.10 14.16
CA VAL A 135 1.07 14.53 14.23
C VAL A 135 -0.03 15.34 13.55
N LEU A 136 -0.32 15.08 12.27
CA LEU A 136 -1.28 15.91 11.52
C LEU A 136 -2.73 15.68 11.96
N VAL A 137 -3.11 14.48 12.36
CA VAL A 137 -4.49 14.24 12.81
C VAL A 137 -4.56 14.22 14.33
N GLY A 138 -3.84 13.34 15.00
CA GLY A 138 -3.94 13.14 16.45
C GLY A 138 -3.66 14.40 17.26
N MET A 139 -2.54 15.08 17.01
CA MET A 139 -2.19 16.30 17.75
C MET A 139 -3.10 17.49 17.42
N LEU A 140 -3.54 17.64 16.17
CA LEU A 140 -4.48 18.71 15.81
C LEU A 140 -5.85 18.52 16.49
N TYR A 141 -6.36 17.29 16.52
CA TYR A 141 -7.60 16.97 17.25
C TYR A 141 -7.45 17.18 18.76
N LEU A 142 -6.32 16.76 19.33
CA LEU A 142 -6.02 17.01 20.74
C LEU A 142 -6.02 18.51 21.05
N ALA A 143 -5.29 19.31 20.27
CA ALA A 143 -5.21 20.78 20.43
C ALA A 143 -6.59 21.46 20.29
N ALA A 144 -7.44 20.97 19.38
CA ALA A 144 -8.78 21.50 19.19
C ALA A 144 -9.73 21.19 20.36
N ASN A 145 -9.50 20.09 21.10
CA ASN A 145 -10.36 19.65 22.20
C ASN A 145 -9.88 20.16 23.58
N ILE A 146 -8.59 20.35 23.80
CA ILE A 146 -8.07 20.92 25.08
C ILE A 146 -8.62 22.33 25.34
N LYS A 147 -8.94 23.11 24.31
CA LYS A 147 -9.52 24.45 24.49
C LYS A 147 -11.00 24.47 24.92
N LYS A 148 -11.65 23.29 25.01
CA LYS A 148 -13.06 23.16 25.40
C LYS A 148 -13.25 22.58 26.81
N ALA A 149 -12.18 22.15 27.47
CA ALA A 149 -12.13 21.73 28.85
C ALA A 149 -11.61 22.87 29.74
#